data_a45634ae7b7a3f8b547a93bc030215d4
#
_entry.id   a45634ae7b7a3f8b547a93bc030215d4
#
_cell.length_a   1.000
_cell.length_b   1.000
_cell.length_c   1.000
_cell.angle_alpha   90.00
_cell.angle_beta   90.00
_cell.angle_gamma   90.00
#
_symmetry.space_group_name_H-M   'P 1'
#
loop_
_entity.id
_entity.type
_entity.pdbx_description
1 polymer ?
#
loop_
_entity_poly.entity_id
_entity_poly.type
_entity_poly.pdbx_seq_one_letter_code
_entity_poly.pdbx_strand_id
1 'polypeptide(L)'
;MSCLVFVNMMGTYVVTTRMYTVMIANCIYLLISAVSQAGQVTVGYLVGARDLDGADRCTWRIVRVFCPLTVGISALVFLAGRPILGLLSGDERVIALGCSVLLVEIFLEIGRSFNIVLVRSLQAAGDVKFPTLIGIASEWIVAVGLGYLFGIVLDWGLVGMWAAFAIDENLRGLIFIIRWKQGKWRSMKTV
;
A
#
# COMPACT_ATOMS: atom_id res chain seq x y z
N MET A 1 -8.06 -11.28 5.07
CA MET A 1 -8.86 -12.00 6.09
C MET A 1 -8.01 -12.87 7.02
N SER A 2 -7.02 -13.59 6.53
CA SER A 2 -6.18 -14.52 7.34
C SER A 2 -5.47 -13.87 8.52
N CYS A 3 -4.95 -12.63 8.35
CA CYS A 3 -4.29 -11.91 9.44
C CYS A 3 -5.24 -11.46 10.58
N LEU A 4 -6.57 -11.41 10.36
CA LEU A 4 -7.53 -11.12 11.42
C LEU A 4 -7.57 -12.20 12.49
N VAL A 5 -7.40 -13.46 12.11
CA VAL A 5 -7.39 -14.59 13.03
C VAL A 5 -6.22 -14.46 14.01
N PHE A 6 -5.04 -14.08 13.50
CA PHE A 6 -3.84 -13.89 14.32
C PHE A 6 -3.98 -12.74 15.33
N VAL A 7 -4.56 -11.61 14.89
CA VAL A 7 -4.78 -10.44 15.76
C VAL A 7 -5.77 -10.74 16.88
N ASN A 8 -6.83 -11.51 16.60
CA ASN A 8 -7.83 -11.88 17.62
C ASN A 8 -7.25 -12.74 18.76
N MET A 9 -6.14 -13.44 18.53
CA MET A 9 -5.44 -14.22 19.54
C MET A 9 -4.56 -13.37 20.48
N MET A 10 -4.26 -12.11 20.11
CA MET A 10 -3.32 -11.24 20.84
C MET A 10 -3.98 -10.35 21.91
N GLY A 11 -5.30 -10.40 22.06
CA GLY A 11 -6.05 -9.64 23.07
C GLY A 11 -6.80 -8.43 22.55
N THR A 12 -7.79 -7.97 23.32
CA THR A 12 -8.77 -6.95 22.91
C THR A 12 -8.13 -5.61 22.57
N TYR A 13 -7.11 -5.16 23.31
CA TYR A 13 -6.45 -3.88 23.03
C TYR A 13 -5.71 -3.89 21.69
N VAL A 14 -5.17 -5.03 21.25
CA VAL A 14 -4.51 -5.17 19.94
C VAL A 14 -5.52 -5.06 18.82
N VAL A 15 -6.68 -5.70 18.97
CA VAL A 15 -7.80 -5.61 18.00
C VAL A 15 -8.27 -4.16 17.88
N THR A 16 -8.46 -3.47 18.99
CA THR A 16 -8.87 -2.06 19.02
C THR A 16 -7.84 -1.17 18.33
N THR A 17 -6.56 -1.35 18.66
CA THR A 17 -5.48 -0.59 18.01
C THR A 17 -5.48 -0.80 16.50
N ARG A 18 -5.61 -2.05 16.06
CA ARG A 18 -5.69 -2.38 14.64
C ARG A 18 -6.87 -1.68 13.95
N MET A 19 -8.04 -1.67 14.58
CA MET A 19 -9.22 -1.02 14.01
C MET A 19 -8.98 0.48 13.78
N TYR A 20 -8.43 1.17 14.77
CA TYR A 20 -8.14 2.61 14.66
C TYR A 20 -7.03 2.91 13.65
N THR A 21 -5.94 2.15 13.65
CA THR A 21 -4.85 2.35 12.70
C THR A 21 -5.27 2.05 11.26
N VAL A 22 -6.08 1.00 11.02
CA VAL A 22 -6.65 0.70 9.69
C VAL A 22 -7.59 1.83 9.23
N MET A 23 -8.41 2.38 10.13
CA MET A 23 -9.32 3.49 9.79
C MET A 23 -8.52 4.73 9.33
N ILE A 24 -7.44 5.06 10.03
CA ILE A 24 -6.55 6.17 9.67
C ILE A 24 -5.84 5.88 8.33
N ALA A 25 -5.25 4.69 8.18
CA ALA A 25 -4.57 4.27 6.96
C ALA A 25 -5.50 4.28 5.74
N ASN A 26 -6.76 3.89 5.90
CA ASN A 26 -7.76 3.91 4.84
C ASN A 26 -8.05 5.33 4.32
N CYS A 27 -7.98 6.36 5.16
CA CYS A 27 -8.12 7.75 4.69
C CYS A 27 -7.01 8.13 3.71
N ILE A 28 -5.76 7.73 3.99
CA ILE A 28 -4.61 7.97 3.11
C ILE A 28 -4.74 7.13 1.83
N TYR A 29 -5.10 5.84 1.99
CA TYR A 29 -5.33 4.93 0.87
C TYR A 29 -6.39 5.43 -0.12
N LEU A 30 -7.49 6.01 0.36
CA LEU A 30 -8.54 6.56 -0.51
C LEU A 30 -8.02 7.67 -1.40
N LEU A 31 -7.14 8.53 -0.90
CA LEU A 31 -6.54 9.60 -1.66
C LEU A 31 -5.74 9.06 -2.85
N ILE A 32 -4.78 8.15 -2.60
CA ILE A 32 -3.94 7.58 -3.66
C ILE A 32 -4.75 6.70 -4.61
N SER A 33 -5.75 5.98 -4.10
CA SER A 33 -6.63 5.15 -4.91
C SER A 33 -7.44 5.97 -5.90
N ALA A 34 -8.04 7.09 -5.47
CA ALA A 34 -8.81 7.99 -6.33
C ALA A 34 -7.95 8.58 -7.45
N VAL A 35 -6.76 9.07 -7.12
CA VAL A 35 -5.81 9.62 -8.10
C VAL A 35 -5.33 8.55 -9.08
N SER A 36 -5.05 7.35 -8.59
CA SER A 36 -4.61 6.25 -9.44
C SER A 36 -5.70 5.78 -10.40
N GLN A 37 -6.97 5.83 -9.99
CA GLN A 37 -8.11 5.54 -10.87
C GLN A 37 -8.24 6.59 -11.98
N ALA A 38 -8.15 7.88 -11.65
CA ALA A 38 -8.12 8.94 -12.65
C ALA A 38 -6.93 8.80 -13.61
N GLY A 39 -5.75 8.45 -13.06
CA GLY A 39 -4.56 8.15 -13.84
C GLY A 39 -4.74 6.94 -14.77
N GLN A 40 -5.43 5.90 -14.32
CA GLN A 40 -5.75 4.72 -15.14
C GLN A 40 -6.54 5.09 -16.38
N VAL A 41 -7.57 5.94 -16.24
CA VAL A 41 -8.38 6.43 -17.37
C VAL A 41 -7.51 7.22 -18.34
N THR A 42 -6.69 8.14 -17.82
CA THR A 42 -5.82 8.98 -18.65
C THR A 42 -4.77 8.14 -19.40
N VAL A 43 -4.12 7.21 -18.71
CA VAL A 43 -3.14 6.30 -19.31
C VAL A 43 -3.81 5.42 -20.38
N GLY A 44 -4.99 4.88 -20.09
CA GLY A 44 -5.76 4.08 -21.06
C GLY A 44 -6.11 4.87 -22.32
N TYR A 45 -6.54 6.13 -22.19
CA TYR A 45 -6.79 7.01 -23.32
C TYR A 45 -5.51 7.26 -24.16
N LEU A 46 -4.39 7.56 -23.51
CA LEU A 46 -3.12 7.82 -24.20
C LEU A 46 -2.59 6.58 -24.91
N VAL A 47 -2.70 5.41 -24.29
CA VAL A 47 -2.34 4.13 -24.92
C VAL A 47 -3.23 3.84 -26.13
N GLY A 48 -4.54 4.06 -26.01
CA GLY A 48 -5.48 3.94 -27.13
C GLY A 48 -5.18 4.89 -28.29
N ALA A 49 -4.75 6.11 -27.98
CA ALA A 49 -4.30 7.12 -28.95
C ALA A 49 -2.89 6.85 -29.51
N ARG A 50 -2.21 5.77 -29.07
CA ARG A 50 -0.81 5.43 -29.39
C ARG A 50 0.23 6.45 -28.93
N ASP A 51 -0.10 7.34 -28.02
CA ASP A 51 0.88 8.22 -27.34
C ASP A 51 1.47 7.50 -26.11
N LEU A 52 2.34 6.54 -26.40
CA LEU A 52 2.95 5.71 -25.36
C LEU A 52 3.92 6.51 -24.47
N ASP A 53 4.54 7.54 -25.01
CA ASP A 53 5.43 8.42 -24.26
C ASP A 53 4.64 9.38 -23.36
N GLY A 54 3.47 9.82 -23.81
CA GLY A 54 2.51 10.53 -22.99
C GLY A 54 2.02 9.69 -21.79
N ALA A 55 1.71 8.43 -22.04
CA ALA A 55 1.31 7.48 -21.00
C ALA A 55 2.42 7.27 -19.95
N ASP A 56 3.67 7.12 -20.38
CA ASP A 56 4.83 7.00 -19.49
C ASP A 56 5.01 8.28 -18.65
N ARG A 57 5.01 9.44 -19.28
CA ARG A 57 5.11 10.74 -18.58
C ARG A 57 3.98 10.95 -17.58
N CYS A 58 2.75 10.58 -17.94
CA CYS A 58 1.58 10.68 -17.06
C CYS A 58 1.77 9.80 -15.80
N THR A 59 2.11 8.53 -15.98
CA THR A 59 2.34 7.60 -14.87
C THR A 59 3.42 8.11 -13.90
N TRP A 60 4.59 8.51 -14.42
CA TRP A 60 5.66 9.02 -13.57
C TRP A 60 5.36 10.40 -12.95
N ARG A 61 4.52 11.21 -13.57
CA ARG A 61 4.06 12.46 -12.95
C ARG A 61 3.19 12.18 -11.74
N ILE A 62 2.26 11.24 -11.84
CA ILE A 62 1.42 10.83 -10.72
C ILE A 62 2.29 10.33 -9.56
N VAL A 63 3.22 9.40 -9.82
CA VAL A 63 4.11 8.87 -8.79
C VAL A 63 4.92 9.99 -8.12
N ARG A 64 5.55 10.88 -8.91
CA ARG A 64 6.41 11.95 -8.36
C ARG A 64 5.68 12.98 -7.51
N VAL A 65 4.39 13.20 -7.78
CA VAL A 65 3.58 14.17 -7.01
C VAL A 65 2.92 13.49 -5.81
N PHE A 66 2.29 12.35 -6.02
CA PHE A 66 1.43 11.76 -5.00
C PHE A 66 2.17 10.84 -4.03
N CYS A 67 3.28 10.21 -4.42
CA CYS A 67 4.08 9.44 -3.48
C CYS A 67 4.64 10.32 -2.33
N PRO A 68 5.35 11.43 -2.59
CA PRO A 68 5.79 12.29 -1.49
C PRO A 68 4.62 12.94 -0.72
N LEU A 69 3.48 13.20 -1.37
CA LEU A 69 2.31 13.74 -0.71
C LEU A 69 1.72 12.75 0.30
N THR A 70 1.48 11.50 -0.10
CA THR A 70 0.92 10.48 0.81
C THR A 70 1.87 10.12 1.93
N VAL A 71 3.17 10.02 1.64
CA VAL A 71 4.22 9.80 2.66
C VAL A 71 4.28 10.98 3.63
N GLY A 72 4.17 12.22 3.12
CA GLY A 72 4.13 13.44 3.96
C GLY A 72 2.90 13.47 4.87
N ILE A 73 1.71 13.10 4.34
CA ILE A 73 0.48 12.99 5.14
C ILE A 73 0.65 11.90 6.19
N SER A 74 1.18 10.73 5.85
CA SER A 74 1.43 9.64 6.80
C SER A 74 2.39 10.06 7.92
N ALA A 75 3.45 10.80 7.58
CA ALA A 75 4.38 11.35 8.57
C ALA A 75 3.70 12.38 9.49
N LEU A 76 2.85 13.28 8.96
CA LEU A 76 2.07 14.21 9.76
C LEU A 76 1.10 13.48 10.69
N VAL A 77 0.42 12.46 10.19
CA VAL A 77 -0.47 11.60 10.99
C VAL A 77 0.29 10.89 12.09
N PHE A 78 1.50 10.40 11.83
CA PHE A 78 2.36 9.82 12.86
C PHE A 78 2.75 10.84 13.93
N LEU A 79 3.17 12.06 13.54
CA LEU A 79 3.51 13.12 14.48
C LEU A 79 2.32 13.55 15.36
N ALA A 80 1.12 13.54 14.77
CA ALA A 80 -0.15 13.79 15.47
C ALA A 80 -0.78 12.50 16.05
N GLY A 81 -0.08 11.38 16.02
CA GLY A 81 -0.62 10.06 16.37
C GLY A 81 -1.14 9.98 17.82
N ARG A 82 -0.40 10.50 18.78
CA ARG A 82 -0.85 10.52 20.19
C ARG A 82 -2.16 11.28 20.39
N PRO A 83 -2.32 12.54 19.98
CA PRO A 83 -3.58 13.26 20.12
C PRO A 83 -4.73 12.60 19.31
N ILE A 84 -4.47 12.13 18.09
CA ILE A 84 -5.50 11.47 17.27
C ILE A 84 -6.00 10.18 17.95
N LEU A 85 -5.08 9.31 18.37
CA LEU A 85 -5.45 8.06 19.05
C LEU A 85 -6.03 8.31 20.44
N GLY A 86 -5.60 9.34 21.14
CA GLY A 86 -6.15 9.76 22.43
C GLY A 86 -7.60 10.25 22.35
N LEU A 87 -8.04 10.79 21.21
CA LEU A 87 -9.45 11.11 20.96
C LEU A 87 -10.31 9.85 20.73
N LEU A 88 -9.68 8.76 20.24
CA LEU A 88 -10.38 7.51 19.92
C LEU A 88 -10.35 6.51 21.07
N SER A 89 -9.36 6.57 21.96
CA SER A 89 -9.22 5.65 23.10
C SER A 89 -8.55 6.33 24.29
N GLY A 90 -9.07 6.02 25.49
CA GLY A 90 -8.44 6.40 26.76
C GLY A 90 -7.39 5.39 27.26
N ASP A 91 -7.12 4.28 26.56
CA ASP A 91 -6.15 3.27 26.97
C ASP A 91 -4.76 3.61 26.39
N GLU A 92 -3.81 3.94 27.28
CA GLU A 92 -2.44 4.31 26.90
C GLU A 92 -1.72 3.19 26.13
N ARG A 93 -2.07 1.92 26.36
CA ARG A 93 -1.52 0.77 25.63
C ARG A 93 -1.95 0.80 24.15
N VAL A 94 -3.20 1.18 23.88
CA VAL A 94 -3.73 1.35 22.51
C VAL A 94 -3.00 2.49 21.81
N ILE A 95 -2.80 3.61 22.52
CA ILE A 95 -2.12 4.79 21.96
C ILE A 95 -0.65 4.48 21.65
N ALA A 96 0.07 3.87 22.60
CA ALA A 96 1.49 3.54 22.41
C ALA A 96 1.70 2.55 21.26
N LEU A 97 0.91 1.47 21.22
CA LEU A 97 0.98 0.48 20.14
C LEU A 97 0.57 1.10 18.79
N GLY A 98 -0.49 1.92 18.78
CA GLY A 98 -0.94 2.61 17.57
C GLY A 98 0.11 3.55 16.99
N CYS A 99 0.83 4.30 17.81
CA CYS A 99 1.94 5.14 17.36
C CYS A 99 3.06 4.31 16.72
N SER A 100 3.38 3.15 17.29
CA SER A 100 4.39 2.25 16.71
C SER A 100 3.96 1.72 15.34
N VAL A 101 2.68 1.39 15.18
CA VAL A 101 2.11 0.94 13.90
C VAL A 101 2.10 2.08 12.87
N LEU A 102 1.73 3.31 13.28
CA LEU A 102 1.75 4.49 12.39
C LEU A 102 3.16 4.84 11.91
N LEU A 103 4.19 4.55 12.69
CA LEU A 103 5.58 4.72 12.23
C LEU A 103 5.90 3.77 11.06
N VAL A 104 5.49 2.50 11.17
CA VAL A 104 5.67 1.51 10.10
C VAL A 104 4.82 1.84 8.88
N GLU A 105 3.64 2.46 9.08
CA GLU A 105 2.75 2.91 8.00
C GLU A 105 3.44 3.90 7.05
N ILE A 106 4.36 4.74 7.53
CA ILE A 106 5.13 5.66 6.67
C ILE A 106 5.93 4.87 5.61
N PHE A 107 6.60 3.80 6.03
CA PHE A 107 7.37 2.94 5.11
C PHE A 107 6.44 2.14 4.17
N LEU A 108 5.28 1.73 4.68
CA LEU A 108 4.27 1.03 3.90
C LEU A 108 3.71 1.93 2.79
N GLU A 109 3.43 3.22 3.07
CA GLU A 109 2.91 4.17 2.10
C GLU A 109 3.85 4.43 0.92
N ILE A 110 5.17 4.33 1.11
CA ILE A 110 6.13 4.42 0.00
C ILE A 110 5.84 3.31 -1.02
N GLY A 111 5.85 2.06 -0.58
CA GLY A 111 5.60 0.90 -1.45
C GLY A 111 4.20 0.92 -2.05
N ARG A 112 3.19 1.22 -1.24
CA ARG A 112 1.77 1.30 -1.63
C ARG A 112 1.53 2.31 -2.75
N SER A 113 2.13 3.49 -2.66
CA SER A 113 2.01 4.52 -3.70
C SER A 113 2.51 4.04 -5.05
N PHE A 114 3.70 3.42 -5.09
CA PHE A 114 4.24 2.84 -6.32
C PHE A 114 3.39 1.68 -6.82
N ASN A 115 3.01 0.76 -5.91
CA ASN A 115 2.21 -0.41 -6.25
C ASN A 115 0.89 0.00 -6.90
N ILE A 116 0.08 0.84 -6.25
CA ILE A 116 -1.27 1.19 -6.73
C ILE A 116 -1.21 1.92 -8.07
N VAL A 117 -0.33 2.92 -8.21
CA VAL A 117 -0.23 3.71 -9.46
C VAL A 117 0.23 2.82 -10.62
N LEU A 118 1.26 2.01 -10.42
CA LEU A 118 1.82 1.19 -11.49
C LEU A 118 0.92 0.01 -11.86
N VAL A 119 0.25 -0.63 -10.90
CA VAL A 119 -0.76 -1.67 -11.20
C VAL A 119 -1.86 -1.11 -12.10
N ARG A 120 -2.43 0.05 -11.73
CA ARG A 120 -3.48 0.71 -12.50
C ARG A 120 -3.00 1.09 -13.90
N SER A 121 -1.78 1.62 -14.01
CA SER A 121 -1.19 1.99 -15.30
C SER A 121 -0.90 0.77 -16.18
N LEU A 122 -0.37 -0.33 -15.61
CA LEU A 122 -0.16 -1.59 -16.33
C LEU A 122 -1.48 -2.18 -16.84
N GLN A 123 -2.51 -2.20 -15.99
CA GLN A 123 -3.83 -2.67 -16.36
C GLN A 123 -4.44 -1.82 -17.49
N ALA A 124 -4.31 -0.50 -17.43
CA ALA A 124 -4.75 0.42 -18.47
C ALA A 124 -4.04 0.18 -19.82
N ALA A 125 -2.77 -0.23 -19.75
CA ALA A 125 -1.97 -0.58 -20.92
C ALA A 125 -2.17 -2.02 -21.44
N GLY A 126 -3.12 -2.79 -20.84
CA GLY A 126 -3.44 -4.16 -21.25
C GLY A 126 -2.63 -5.26 -20.54
N ASP A 127 -1.66 -4.91 -19.68
CA ASP A 127 -0.91 -5.87 -18.87
C ASP A 127 -1.65 -6.19 -17.57
N VAL A 128 -2.72 -6.96 -17.67
CA VAL A 128 -3.57 -7.31 -16.52
C VAL A 128 -3.05 -8.56 -15.80
N LYS A 129 -2.57 -9.56 -16.54
CA LYS A 129 -2.22 -10.87 -15.98
C LYS A 129 -1.04 -10.81 -15.04
N PHE A 130 0.01 -10.06 -15.41
CA PHE A 130 1.24 -9.99 -14.63
C PHE A 130 1.02 -9.37 -13.25
N PRO A 131 0.45 -8.15 -13.11
CA PRO A 131 0.22 -7.58 -11.79
C PRO A 131 -0.77 -8.38 -10.94
N THR A 132 -1.77 -9.03 -11.54
CA THR A 132 -2.70 -9.89 -10.81
C THR A 132 -2.01 -11.12 -10.22
N LEU A 133 -1.19 -11.83 -11.01
CA LEU A 133 -0.47 -13.01 -10.52
C LEU A 133 0.54 -12.65 -9.43
N ILE A 134 1.31 -11.58 -9.62
CA ILE A 134 2.25 -11.09 -8.61
C ILE A 134 1.51 -10.66 -7.34
N GLY A 135 0.38 -9.96 -7.47
CA GLY A 135 -0.43 -9.55 -6.33
C GLY A 135 -0.90 -10.73 -5.48
N ILE A 136 -1.46 -11.77 -6.12
CA ILE A 136 -1.92 -12.97 -5.42
C ILE A 136 -0.75 -13.73 -4.79
N ALA A 137 0.34 -13.95 -5.52
CA ALA A 137 1.50 -14.67 -5.01
C ALA A 137 2.15 -13.95 -3.84
N SER A 138 2.33 -12.63 -3.93
CA SER A 138 2.92 -11.80 -2.90
C SER A 138 2.05 -11.76 -1.64
N GLU A 139 0.73 -11.60 -1.79
CA GLU A 139 -0.22 -11.59 -0.66
C GLU A 139 -0.08 -12.87 0.18
N TRP A 140 -0.03 -14.04 -0.45
CA TRP A 140 0.03 -15.32 0.28
C TRP A 140 1.44 -15.63 0.81
N ILE A 141 2.48 -15.40 0.02
CA ILE A 141 3.86 -15.79 0.38
C ILE A 141 4.48 -14.74 1.30
N VAL A 142 4.38 -13.47 0.93
CA VAL A 142 5.07 -12.39 1.66
C VAL A 142 4.19 -11.84 2.77
N ALA A 143 2.99 -11.32 2.47
CA ALA A 143 2.17 -10.67 3.48
C ALA A 143 1.71 -11.66 4.57
N VAL A 144 1.16 -12.81 4.19
CA VAL A 144 0.69 -13.83 5.16
C VAL A 144 1.87 -14.56 5.78
N GLY A 145 2.86 -14.99 4.99
CA GLY A 145 4.02 -15.75 5.48
C GLY A 145 4.89 -14.93 6.44
N LEU A 146 5.31 -13.72 6.05
CA LEU A 146 6.07 -12.85 6.95
C LEU A 146 5.20 -12.29 8.08
N GLY A 147 3.90 -12.07 7.84
CA GLY A 147 2.96 -11.66 8.90
C GLY A 147 2.85 -12.68 10.01
N TYR A 148 2.82 -13.98 9.69
CA TYR A 148 2.89 -15.06 10.66
C TYR A 148 4.25 -15.11 11.37
N LEU A 149 5.33 -15.02 10.60
CA LEU A 149 6.69 -15.08 11.13
C LEU A 149 6.95 -13.90 12.10
N PHE A 150 6.70 -12.67 11.69
CA PHE A 150 6.99 -11.48 12.51
C PHE A 150 5.95 -11.29 13.62
N GLY A 151 4.67 -11.52 13.32
CA GLY A 151 3.61 -11.29 14.28
C GLY A 151 3.52 -12.34 15.38
N ILE A 152 3.78 -13.63 15.06
CA ILE A 152 3.57 -14.74 15.97
C ILE A 152 4.88 -15.40 16.38
N VAL A 153 5.71 -15.83 15.42
CA VAL A 153 6.92 -16.59 15.74
C VAL A 153 7.97 -15.74 16.44
N LEU A 154 8.17 -14.49 15.97
CA LEU A 154 9.10 -13.52 16.59
C LEU A 154 8.45 -12.69 17.70
N ASP A 155 7.15 -12.88 17.96
CA ASP A 155 6.38 -12.19 18.99
C ASP A 155 6.43 -10.64 18.88
N TRP A 156 6.58 -10.11 17.65
CA TRP A 156 6.52 -8.66 17.41
C TRP A 156 5.07 -8.13 17.35
N GLY A 157 4.11 -9.02 17.46
CA GLY A 157 2.69 -8.68 17.52
C GLY A 157 2.18 -7.91 16.30
N LEU A 158 1.36 -6.90 16.56
CA LEU A 158 0.74 -6.08 15.50
C LEU A 158 1.76 -5.31 14.67
N VAL A 159 2.83 -4.80 15.30
CA VAL A 159 3.89 -4.05 14.61
C VAL A 159 4.62 -4.94 13.60
N GLY A 160 4.89 -6.20 13.97
CA GLY A 160 5.49 -7.18 13.08
C GLY A 160 4.62 -7.50 11.87
N MET A 161 3.31 -7.61 12.05
CA MET A 161 2.37 -7.80 10.95
C MET A 161 2.38 -6.59 10.00
N TRP A 162 2.42 -5.36 10.53
CA TRP A 162 2.51 -4.15 9.71
C TRP A 162 3.83 -4.06 8.94
N ALA A 163 4.94 -4.48 9.58
CA ALA A 163 6.23 -4.57 8.91
C ALA A 163 6.20 -5.57 7.74
N ALA A 164 5.52 -6.71 7.89
CA ALA A 164 5.33 -7.66 6.80
C ALA A 164 4.54 -7.05 5.64
N PHE A 165 3.46 -6.31 5.91
CA PHE A 165 2.72 -5.59 4.88
C PHE A 165 3.56 -4.50 4.20
N ALA A 166 4.39 -3.78 4.98
CA ALA A 166 5.30 -2.78 4.41
C ALA A 166 6.32 -3.42 3.46
N ILE A 167 6.88 -4.57 3.82
CA ILE A 167 7.80 -5.33 2.95
C ILE A 167 7.08 -5.78 1.68
N ASP A 168 5.88 -6.33 1.81
CA ASP A 168 5.07 -6.80 0.68
C ASP A 168 4.75 -5.68 -0.31
N GLU A 169 4.26 -4.54 0.17
CA GLU A 169 3.93 -3.38 -0.67
C GLU A 169 5.17 -2.80 -1.38
N ASN A 170 6.30 -2.70 -0.66
CA ASN A 170 7.54 -2.23 -1.26
C ASN A 170 8.10 -3.22 -2.30
N LEU A 171 8.03 -4.52 -2.03
CA LEU A 171 8.45 -5.56 -2.97
C LEU A 171 7.59 -5.51 -4.26
N ARG A 172 6.27 -5.45 -4.12
CA ARG A 172 5.36 -5.30 -5.27
C ARG A 172 5.62 -4.01 -6.03
N GLY A 173 5.77 -2.89 -5.32
CA GLY A 173 6.13 -1.61 -5.92
C GLY A 173 7.39 -1.70 -6.76
N LEU A 174 8.45 -2.32 -6.24
CA LEU A 174 9.71 -2.52 -6.95
C LEU A 174 9.55 -3.41 -8.19
N ILE A 175 8.84 -4.53 -8.08
CA ILE A 175 8.56 -5.43 -9.20
C ILE A 175 7.81 -4.69 -10.31
N PHE A 176 6.82 -3.86 -9.98
CA PHE A 176 6.05 -3.12 -10.97
C PHE A 176 6.82 -1.94 -11.57
N ILE A 177 7.74 -1.31 -10.84
CA ILE A 177 8.69 -0.34 -11.39
C ILE A 177 9.55 -1.02 -12.48
N ILE A 178 10.11 -2.18 -12.18
CA ILE A 178 10.94 -2.94 -13.13
C ILE A 178 10.09 -3.34 -14.35
N ARG A 179 8.88 -3.86 -14.13
CA ARG A 179 7.97 -4.27 -15.20
C ARG A 179 7.61 -3.10 -16.11
N TRP A 180 7.28 -1.94 -15.55
CA TRP A 180 6.95 -0.74 -16.30
C TRP A 180 8.13 -0.25 -17.13
N LYS A 181 9.34 -0.18 -16.52
CA LYS A 181 10.57 0.25 -17.21
C LYS A 181 11.02 -0.70 -18.32
N GLN A 182 10.73 -2.00 -18.24
CA GLN A 182 10.97 -2.96 -19.32
C GLN A 182 10.18 -2.67 -20.59
N GLY A 183 9.16 -1.84 -20.52
CA GLY A 183 8.39 -1.40 -21.66
C GLY A 183 7.53 -2.49 -22.33
N LYS A 184 7.39 -3.68 -21.72
CA LYS A 184 6.61 -4.78 -22.30
C LYS A 184 5.14 -4.42 -22.54
N TRP A 185 4.60 -3.51 -21.74
CA TRP A 185 3.25 -2.96 -21.90
C TRP A 185 3.04 -2.19 -23.22
N ARG A 186 4.13 -1.64 -23.80
CA ARG A 186 4.08 -0.88 -25.08
C ARG A 186 3.71 -1.74 -26.30
N SER A 187 3.92 -3.05 -26.21
CA SER A 187 3.61 -4.01 -27.29
C SER A 187 2.33 -4.79 -27.06
N MET A 188 1.62 -4.54 -25.95
CA MET A 188 0.37 -5.25 -25.66
C MET A 188 -0.78 -4.68 -26.47
N LYS A 189 -1.67 -5.59 -26.92
CA LYS A 189 -2.92 -5.16 -27.57
C LYS A 189 -3.89 -4.74 -26.49
N THR A 190 -4.29 -3.47 -26.51
CA THR A 190 -5.47 -3.01 -25.78
C THR A 190 -6.71 -3.66 -26.41
N VAL A 191 -7.48 -4.36 -25.59
CA VAL A 191 -8.78 -4.94 -25.98
C VAL A 191 -9.81 -3.84 -26.04
#